data_75b48c874a7e5a6da19b2b333ae325b4
#
_entry.id   75b48c874a7e5a6da19b2b333ae325b4
#
_cell.length_a   1.000
_cell.length_b   1.000
_cell.length_c   1.000
_cell.angle_alpha   90.00
_cell.angle_beta   90.00
_cell.angle_gamma   90.00
#
_symmetry.space_group_name_H-M   'P 1'
#
loop_
_entity.id
_entity.type
_entity.pdbx_description
1 polymer ?
#
loop_
_entity_poly.entity_id
_entity_poly.type
_entity_poly.pdbx_seq_one_letter_code
_entity_poly.pdbx_strand_id
1 'polypeptide(L)'
;MKGQKEPVINFADYFAIKHPDLAADRPKLLDAARKIQSFVLNNKTGDVLNLSMPTRFGKSLLSTSLSTWLLTKVSPRYRILRASYAADLAESFSEQVRDQVEEYYYKKFHGKATKGTRARWKIIGVPEDTHAGCGIAGGITGFGFDIAIVDDTAKNMLEATSAAYSRQLQVFKESVLLGRLEGRRKILNVGTRWTVNDWFSMWPDADPYVLPXXXXGVQGVRAVGSFGRPSQDSQRGNEMDGQRLVFHVAGRRPLRPAXXXXSVRRRRRPS
;
A
#
# COMPACT_ATOMS: atom_id res chain seq x y z
N MET A 1 11.17 -7.71 -40.77
CA MET A 1 10.13 -6.71 -40.49
C MET A 1 10.42 -6.11 -39.12
N LYS A 2 10.81 -4.82 -39.07
CA LYS A 2 10.96 -4.10 -37.80
C LYS A 2 9.56 -3.88 -37.27
N GLY A 3 9.15 -4.67 -36.30
CA GLY A 3 7.86 -4.50 -35.64
C GLY A 3 7.75 -3.10 -35.04
N GLN A 4 6.80 -2.33 -35.50
CA GLN A 4 6.45 -1.06 -34.85
C GLN A 4 6.10 -1.38 -33.42
N LYS A 5 6.86 -0.84 -32.47
CA LYS A 5 6.50 -0.93 -31.05
C LYS A 5 5.18 -0.19 -30.86
N GLU A 6 4.15 -0.91 -30.50
CA GLU A 6 2.89 -0.27 -30.09
C GLU A 6 3.20 0.78 -29.00
N PRO A 7 2.63 1.97 -29.09
CA PRO A 7 2.84 2.97 -28.05
C PRO A 7 2.40 2.41 -26.69
N VAL A 8 3.26 2.53 -25.72
CA VAL A 8 2.97 2.02 -24.37
C VAL A 8 1.88 2.91 -23.76
N ILE A 9 0.69 2.35 -23.58
CA ILE A 9 -0.40 3.04 -22.89
C ILE A 9 0.08 3.45 -21.49
N ASN A 10 -0.16 4.69 -21.07
CA ASN A 10 0.22 5.13 -19.73
C ASN A 10 -0.62 4.44 -18.66
N PHE A 11 -0.10 4.40 -17.43
CA PHE A 11 -0.74 3.62 -16.37
C PHE A 11 -2.10 4.18 -15.96
N ALA A 12 -2.29 5.48 -15.97
CA ALA A 12 -3.58 6.08 -15.62
C ALA A 12 -4.67 5.70 -16.64
N ASP A 13 -4.34 5.76 -17.95
CA ASP A 13 -5.28 5.35 -19.00
C ASP A 13 -5.55 3.85 -18.93
N TYR A 14 -4.52 3.03 -18.71
CA TYR A 14 -4.68 1.59 -18.52
C TYR A 14 -5.65 1.29 -17.37
N PHE A 15 -5.47 1.98 -16.25
CA PHE A 15 -6.34 1.81 -15.07
C PHE A 15 -7.77 2.25 -15.36
N ALA A 16 -7.95 3.39 -16.04
CA ALA A 16 -9.27 3.91 -16.39
C ALA A 16 -10.02 2.98 -17.36
N ILE A 17 -9.33 2.44 -18.35
CA ILE A 17 -9.94 1.49 -19.31
C ILE A 17 -10.36 0.21 -18.57
N LYS A 18 -9.56 -0.25 -17.64
CA LYS A 18 -9.80 -1.51 -16.93
C LYS A 18 -10.88 -1.37 -15.84
N HIS A 19 -11.00 -0.18 -15.25
CA HIS A 19 -11.90 0.10 -14.13
C HIS A 19 -12.65 1.42 -14.36
N PRO A 20 -13.48 1.53 -15.42
CA PRO A 20 -14.06 2.82 -15.82
C PRO A 20 -14.93 3.45 -14.73
N ASP A 21 -15.78 2.66 -14.09
CA ASP A 21 -16.69 3.16 -13.05
C ASP A 21 -15.91 3.71 -11.84
N LEU A 22 -14.88 2.99 -11.41
CA LEU A 22 -14.06 3.39 -10.29
C LEU A 22 -13.22 4.64 -10.62
N ALA A 23 -12.73 4.73 -11.84
CA ALA A 23 -11.94 5.88 -12.30
C ALA A 23 -12.82 7.15 -12.39
N ALA A 24 -14.07 6.99 -12.83
CA ALA A 24 -15.04 8.09 -12.89
C ALA A 24 -15.46 8.55 -11.48
N ASP A 25 -15.74 7.59 -10.59
CA ASP A 25 -16.16 7.87 -9.21
C ASP A 25 -15.03 8.49 -8.38
N ARG A 26 -13.79 8.13 -8.67
CA ARG A 26 -12.61 8.51 -7.87
C ARG A 26 -11.46 9.01 -8.74
N PRO A 27 -11.60 10.18 -9.36
CA PRO A 27 -10.58 10.69 -10.30
C PRO A 27 -9.18 10.84 -9.67
N LYS A 28 -9.10 11.03 -8.35
CA LYS A 28 -7.81 11.07 -7.63
C LYS A 28 -7.01 9.76 -7.70
N LEU A 29 -7.66 8.63 -8.05
CA LEU A 29 -6.92 7.40 -8.35
C LEU A 29 -6.09 7.55 -9.62
N LEU A 30 -6.56 8.32 -10.60
CA LEU A 30 -5.80 8.59 -11.82
C LEU A 30 -4.58 9.47 -11.54
N ASP A 31 -4.70 10.42 -10.61
CA ASP A 31 -3.54 11.22 -10.16
C ASP A 31 -2.52 10.33 -9.45
N ALA A 32 -2.99 9.44 -8.58
CA ALA A 32 -2.13 8.46 -7.93
C ALA A 32 -1.45 7.54 -8.95
N ALA A 33 -2.19 7.10 -9.98
CA ALA A 33 -1.63 6.26 -11.06
C ALA A 33 -0.53 7.02 -11.83
N ARG A 34 -0.74 8.31 -12.15
CA ARG A 34 0.28 9.14 -12.80
C ARG A 34 1.53 9.28 -11.92
N LYS A 35 1.34 9.52 -10.63
CA LYS A 35 2.44 9.62 -9.65
C LYS A 35 3.22 8.31 -9.58
N ILE A 36 2.52 7.17 -9.48
CA ILE A 36 3.13 5.84 -9.46
C ILE A 36 3.91 5.60 -10.76
N GLN A 37 3.34 5.92 -11.92
CA GLN A 37 4.03 5.76 -13.20
C GLN A 37 5.33 6.54 -13.24
N SER A 38 5.29 7.81 -12.87
CA SER A 38 6.48 8.65 -12.81
C SER A 38 7.54 8.05 -11.88
N PHE A 39 7.09 7.53 -10.73
CA PHE A 39 7.97 6.89 -9.74
C PHE A 39 8.63 5.61 -10.29
N VAL A 40 7.86 4.70 -10.90
CA VAL A 40 8.41 3.41 -11.34
C VAL A 40 9.24 3.51 -12.61
N LEU A 41 8.98 4.51 -13.46
CA LEU A 41 9.69 4.67 -14.73
C LEU A 41 10.87 5.63 -14.67
N ASN A 42 11.03 6.42 -13.60
CA ASN A 42 12.19 7.31 -13.50
C ASN A 42 13.48 6.49 -13.35
N ASN A 43 14.60 7.07 -13.73
CA ASN A 43 15.91 6.40 -13.74
C ASN A 43 16.62 6.41 -12.39
N LYS A 44 16.03 6.98 -11.35
CA LYS A 44 16.60 6.95 -10.00
C LYS A 44 16.47 5.55 -9.41
N THR A 45 17.47 5.11 -8.68
CA THR A 45 17.47 3.83 -7.96
C THR A 45 17.35 4.07 -6.45
N GLY A 46 16.72 3.12 -5.76
CA GLY A 46 16.59 3.19 -4.30
C GLY A 46 15.45 4.09 -3.81
N ASP A 47 14.58 4.56 -4.72
CA ASP A 47 13.46 5.43 -4.33
C ASP A 47 12.37 4.66 -3.58
N VAL A 48 11.73 5.36 -2.66
CA VAL A 48 10.54 4.87 -1.95
C VAL A 48 9.40 5.86 -2.15
N LEU A 49 8.23 5.35 -2.51
CA LEU A 49 7.00 6.15 -2.61
C LEU A 49 6.01 5.66 -1.54
N ASN A 50 5.60 6.57 -0.67
CA ASN A 50 4.59 6.34 0.36
C ASN A 50 3.23 6.84 -0.13
N LEU A 51 2.35 5.91 -0.49
CA LEU A 51 1.02 6.19 -1.03
C LEU A 51 -0.05 5.89 0.02
N SER A 52 -0.49 6.92 0.71
CA SER A 52 -1.51 6.79 1.77
C SER A 52 -2.90 7.18 1.23
N MET A 53 -3.85 6.25 1.38
CA MET A 53 -5.23 6.45 0.95
C MET A 53 -6.22 5.88 1.98
N PRO A 54 -7.45 6.39 2.01
CA PRO A 54 -8.51 5.82 2.87
C PRO A 54 -8.77 4.33 2.57
N THR A 55 -9.34 3.65 3.55
CA THR A 55 -9.85 2.28 3.36
C THR A 55 -10.91 2.26 2.25
N ARG A 56 -11.00 1.15 1.52
CA ARG A 56 -11.98 0.93 0.43
C ARG A 56 -11.88 1.94 -0.70
N PHE A 57 -10.75 2.64 -0.83
CA PHE A 57 -10.57 3.64 -1.89
C PHE A 57 -10.08 3.03 -3.22
N GLY A 58 -9.71 1.75 -3.25
CA GLY A 58 -9.24 1.07 -4.46
C GLY A 58 -7.72 0.82 -4.47
N LYS A 59 -7.06 0.93 -3.32
CA LYS A 59 -5.60 0.75 -3.15
C LYS A 59 -5.07 -0.55 -3.78
N SER A 60 -5.62 -1.66 -3.33
CA SER A 60 -5.13 -2.98 -3.75
C SER A 60 -5.42 -3.25 -5.22
N LEU A 61 -6.53 -2.71 -5.73
CA LEU A 61 -6.87 -2.79 -7.16
C LEU A 61 -5.87 -1.98 -7.99
N LEU A 62 -5.50 -0.78 -7.52
CA LEU A 62 -4.49 0.07 -8.17
C LEU A 62 -3.14 -0.65 -8.20
N SER A 63 -2.74 -1.29 -7.09
CA SER A 63 -1.49 -2.06 -6.97
C SER A 63 -1.47 -3.30 -7.88
N THR A 64 -2.59 -4.03 -7.95
CA THR A 64 -2.75 -5.21 -8.83
C THR A 64 -2.66 -4.77 -10.29
N SER A 65 -3.36 -3.68 -10.66
CA SER A 65 -3.33 -3.12 -12.00
C SER A 65 -1.92 -2.64 -12.40
N LEU A 66 -1.18 -2.08 -11.44
CA LEU A 66 0.22 -1.66 -11.66
C LEU A 66 1.09 -2.86 -12.03
N SER A 67 1.00 -3.94 -11.26
CA SER A 67 1.77 -5.16 -11.54
C SER A 67 1.45 -5.72 -12.93
N THR A 68 0.17 -5.80 -13.26
CA THR A 68 -0.27 -6.29 -14.58
C THR A 68 0.23 -5.35 -15.69
N TRP A 69 0.09 -4.04 -15.53
CA TRP A 69 0.56 -3.05 -16.51
C TRP A 69 2.06 -3.15 -16.74
N LEU A 70 2.85 -3.24 -15.67
CA LEU A 70 4.31 -3.40 -15.78
C LEU A 70 4.66 -4.63 -16.62
N LEU A 71 4.02 -5.76 -16.35
CA LEU A 71 4.35 -7.04 -16.97
C LEU A 71 3.81 -7.20 -18.40
N THR A 72 2.71 -6.50 -18.73
CA THR A 72 2.07 -6.65 -20.05
C THR A 72 2.37 -5.49 -21.01
N LYS A 73 2.60 -4.29 -20.48
CA LYS A 73 2.76 -3.08 -21.31
C LYS A 73 4.15 -2.47 -21.26
N VAL A 74 4.91 -2.71 -20.17
CA VAL A 74 6.25 -2.14 -20.03
C VAL A 74 7.32 -3.20 -20.33
N SER A 75 7.40 -4.26 -19.53
CA SER A 75 8.36 -5.35 -19.77
C SER A 75 7.97 -6.61 -18.99
N PRO A 76 7.95 -7.78 -19.64
CA PRO A 76 7.71 -9.05 -18.95
C PRO A 76 8.85 -9.45 -17.99
N ARG A 77 9.96 -8.74 -18.03
CA ARG A 77 11.15 -9.05 -17.22
C ARG A 77 11.15 -8.36 -15.86
N TYR A 78 10.15 -7.53 -15.55
CA TYR A 78 10.03 -6.97 -14.19
C TYR A 78 9.88 -8.10 -13.18
N ARG A 79 10.63 -8.00 -12.08
CA ARG A 79 10.49 -8.89 -10.93
C ARG A 79 9.80 -8.11 -9.83
N ILE A 80 8.60 -8.54 -9.47
CA ILE A 80 7.70 -7.80 -8.58
C ILE A 80 7.47 -8.61 -7.31
N LEU A 81 7.81 -8.04 -6.16
CA LEU A 81 7.40 -8.57 -4.88
C LEU A 81 6.11 -7.88 -4.43
N ARG A 82 5.09 -8.66 -4.08
CA ARG A 82 3.87 -8.17 -3.43
C ARG A 82 3.88 -8.63 -1.98
N ALA A 83 3.83 -7.68 -1.05
CA ALA A 83 3.80 -8.00 0.37
C ALA A 83 2.54 -7.42 1.02
N SER A 84 1.99 -8.12 2.02
CA SER A 84 0.83 -7.67 2.78
C SER A 84 0.91 -8.21 4.22
N TYR A 85 0.05 -7.72 5.12
CA TYR A 85 0.04 -8.19 6.51
C TYR A 85 -0.13 -9.73 6.61
N ALA A 86 -0.84 -10.34 5.68
CA ALA A 86 -1.08 -11.79 5.64
C ALA A 86 -0.58 -12.40 4.33
N ALA A 87 0.02 -13.58 4.42
CA ALA A 87 0.54 -14.31 3.25
C ALA A 87 -0.59 -14.65 2.26
N ASP A 88 -1.70 -15.19 2.74
CA ASP A 88 -2.85 -15.57 1.89
C ASP A 88 -3.36 -14.39 1.07
N LEU A 89 -3.37 -13.20 1.66
CA LEU A 89 -3.82 -11.99 0.96
C LEU A 89 -2.82 -11.60 -0.14
N ALA A 90 -1.53 -11.61 0.17
CA ALA A 90 -0.47 -11.32 -0.82
C ALA A 90 -0.50 -12.34 -1.97
N GLU A 91 -0.71 -13.61 -1.64
CA GLU A 91 -0.82 -14.69 -2.63
C GLU A 91 -2.07 -14.54 -3.50
N SER A 92 -3.20 -14.15 -2.92
CA SER A 92 -4.43 -13.86 -3.67
C SER A 92 -4.21 -12.73 -4.69
N PHE A 93 -3.53 -11.67 -4.29
CA PHE A 93 -3.18 -10.59 -5.23
C PHE A 93 -2.18 -11.06 -6.30
N SER A 94 -1.23 -11.90 -5.92
CA SER A 94 -0.28 -12.49 -6.87
C SER A 94 -1.00 -13.34 -7.92
N GLU A 95 -1.97 -14.13 -7.49
CA GLU A 95 -2.82 -14.96 -8.37
C GLU A 95 -3.64 -14.08 -9.33
N GLN A 96 -4.27 -13.03 -8.84
CA GLN A 96 -5.01 -12.09 -9.69
C GLN A 96 -4.14 -11.46 -10.77
N VAL A 97 -2.91 -11.08 -10.42
CA VAL A 97 -1.94 -10.57 -11.41
C VAL A 97 -1.60 -11.65 -12.43
N ARG A 98 -1.32 -12.88 -11.96
CA ARG A 98 -1.00 -14.02 -12.84
C ARG A 98 -2.12 -14.26 -13.85
N ASP A 99 -3.36 -14.31 -13.40
CA ASP A 99 -4.50 -14.60 -14.27
C ASP A 99 -4.69 -13.52 -15.34
N GLN A 100 -4.51 -12.25 -14.97
CA GLN A 100 -4.58 -11.13 -15.93
C GLN A 100 -3.41 -11.16 -16.95
N VAL A 101 -2.22 -11.54 -16.49
CA VAL A 101 -1.03 -11.71 -17.35
C VAL A 101 -1.23 -12.91 -18.27
N GLU A 102 -1.76 -14.02 -17.75
CA GLU A 102 -2.09 -15.21 -18.51
C GLU A 102 -3.09 -14.89 -19.64
N GLU A 103 -4.17 -14.19 -19.31
CA GLU A 103 -5.20 -13.76 -20.27
C GLU A 103 -4.58 -12.90 -21.39
N TYR A 104 -3.75 -11.92 -21.02
CA TYR A 104 -3.11 -11.02 -21.99
C TYR A 104 -2.22 -11.78 -22.98
N TYR A 105 -1.34 -12.62 -22.46
CA TYR A 105 -0.40 -13.37 -23.31
C TYR A 105 -1.06 -14.54 -24.05
N TYR A 106 -2.10 -15.15 -23.47
CA TYR A 106 -2.89 -16.17 -24.17
C TYR A 106 -3.53 -15.60 -25.43
N LYS A 107 -4.12 -14.43 -25.35
CA LYS A 107 -4.69 -13.73 -26.53
C LYS A 107 -3.63 -13.44 -27.60
N LYS A 108 -2.39 -13.22 -27.17
CA LYS A 108 -1.29 -12.85 -28.06
C LYS A 108 -0.58 -14.06 -28.67
N PHE A 109 -0.44 -15.15 -27.93
CA PHE A 109 0.38 -16.30 -28.33
C PHE A 109 -0.41 -17.62 -28.43
N HIS A 110 -1.68 -17.62 -28.08
CA HIS A 110 -2.60 -18.76 -28.12
C HIS A 110 -2.10 -19.99 -27.32
N GLY A 111 -1.44 -19.74 -26.20
CA GLY A 111 -0.93 -20.81 -25.36
C GLY A 111 -0.68 -20.36 -23.92
N LYS A 112 -0.42 -21.34 -23.08
CA LYS A 112 -0.11 -21.06 -21.68
C LYS A 112 1.10 -20.12 -21.57
N ALA A 113 0.96 -19.08 -20.80
CA ALA A 113 1.96 -18.02 -20.73
C ALA A 113 2.70 -17.94 -19.38
N THR A 114 2.18 -18.60 -18.33
CA THR A 114 2.80 -18.54 -16.99
C THR A 114 3.08 -19.93 -16.42
N LYS A 115 4.04 -20.00 -15.50
CA LYS A 115 4.41 -21.23 -14.80
C LYS A 115 4.77 -20.90 -13.35
N GLY A 116 4.27 -21.71 -12.41
CA GLY A 116 4.57 -21.55 -10.98
C GLY A 116 3.36 -21.78 -10.11
N THR A 117 3.49 -21.34 -8.85
CA THR A 117 2.46 -21.49 -7.84
C THR A 117 1.63 -20.20 -7.70
N ARG A 118 0.66 -20.20 -6.81
CA ARG A 118 -0.10 -19.01 -6.43
C ARG A 118 0.79 -17.94 -5.81
N ALA A 119 1.74 -18.37 -4.98
CA ALA A 119 2.66 -17.46 -4.27
C ALA A 119 3.79 -16.94 -5.17
N ARG A 120 4.27 -17.76 -6.14
CA ARG A 120 5.47 -17.43 -6.90
C ARG A 120 5.40 -18.05 -8.30
N TRP A 121 5.57 -17.22 -9.32
CA TRP A 121 5.42 -17.64 -10.72
C TRP A 121 6.26 -16.79 -11.66
N LYS A 122 6.40 -17.28 -12.88
CA LYS A 122 7.10 -16.56 -13.94
C LYS A 122 6.34 -16.64 -15.28
N ILE A 123 6.63 -15.68 -16.14
CA ILE A 123 6.19 -15.71 -17.54
C ILE A 123 7.10 -16.69 -18.29
N ILE A 124 6.51 -17.58 -19.08
CA ILE A 124 7.26 -18.55 -19.88
C ILE A 124 8.15 -17.81 -20.89
N GLY A 125 9.41 -18.19 -20.97
CA GLY A 125 10.40 -17.49 -21.78
C GLY A 125 11.20 -16.41 -21.05
N VAL A 126 10.80 -16.09 -19.79
CA VAL A 126 11.60 -15.23 -18.91
C VAL A 126 12.42 -16.13 -17.98
N PRO A 127 13.74 -15.92 -17.89
CA PRO A 127 14.59 -16.82 -17.09
C PRO A 127 14.23 -16.84 -15.60
N GLU A 128 14.05 -15.68 -15.00
CA GLU A 128 13.81 -15.54 -13.57
C GLU A 128 12.31 -15.56 -13.25
N ASP A 129 11.99 -15.78 -11.98
CA ASP A 129 10.63 -15.60 -11.48
C ASP A 129 10.20 -14.14 -11.61
N THR A 130 8.98 -13.92 -12.07
CA THR A 130 8.46 -12.61 -12.46
C THR A 130 7.70 -11.95 -11.29
N HIS A 131 7.03 -12.76 -10.47
CA HIS A 131 6.18 -12.24 -9.39
C HIS A 131 6.21 -13.16 -8.19
N ALA A 132 6.21 -12.56 -7.00
CA ALA A 132 6.10 -13.31 -5.75
C ALA A 132 5.23 -12.55 -4.76
N GLY A 133 4.40 -13.29 -4.01
CA GLY A 133 3.57 -12.79 -2.89
C GLY A 133 4.08 -13.33 -1.57
N CYS A 134 4.16 -12.50 -0.54
CA CYS A 134 4.53 -12.93 0.81
C CYS A 134 3.84 -12.10 1.89
N GLY A 135 3.69 -12.70 3.06
CA GLY A 135 3.26 -11.97 4.26
C GLY A 135 4.42 -11.27 4.95
N ILE A 136 4.12 -10.22 5.72
CA ILE A 136 5.14 -9.49 6.51
C ILE A 136 5.89 -10.44 7.46
N ALA A 137 5.19 -11.42 8.04
CA ALA A 137 5.79 -12.43 8.92
C ALA A 137 6.58 -13.50 8.15
N GLY A 138 6.32 -13.62 6.85
CA GLY A 138 6.91 -14.66 6.00
C GLY A 138 8.25 -14.22 5.43
N GLY A 139 9.15 -15.17 5.31
CA GLY A 139 10.37 -14.97 4.54
C GLY A 139 10.13 -15.33 3.07
N ILE A 140 10.86 -14.69 2.21
CA ILE A 140 10.96 -15.09 0.82
C ILE A 140 12.43 -15.37 0.51
N THR A 141 12.73 -16.56 0.03
CA THR A 141 14.11 -16.96 -0.25
C THR A 141 14.36 -17.07 -1.76
N GLY A 142 15.55 -16.70 -2.18
CA GLY A 142 15.97 -16.86 -3.56
C GLY A 142 15.12 -16.09 -4.58
N PHE A 143 14.59 -14.92 -4.19
CA PHE A 143 13.85 -14.04 -5.10
C PHE A 143 14.37 -12.61 -4.94
N GLY A 144 15.13 -12.17 -5.93
CA GLY A 144 15.51 -10.76 -6.06
C GLY A 144 14.45 -10.02 -6.89
N PHE A 145 14.19 -8.76 -6.58
CA PHE A 145 13.12 -8.01 -7.25
C PHE A 145 13.52 -6.57 -7.59
N ASP A 146 12.93 -6.06 -8.64
CA ASP A 146 13.14 -4.69 -9.12
C ASP A 146 12.22 -3.69 -8.41
N ILE A 147 11.02 -4.16 -8.03
CA ILE A 147 10.04 -3.37 -7.30
C ILE A 147 9.34 -4.22 -6.24
N ALA A 148 9.24 -3.68 -5.03
CA ALA A 148 8.36 -4.21 -3.99
C ALA A 148 7.12 -3.33 -3.88
N ILE A 149 5.95 -3.95 -3.85
CA ILE A 149 4.67 -3.29 -3.57
C ILE A 149 4.21 -3.82 -2.20
N VAL A 150 4.28 -2.98 -1.19
CA VAL A 150 3.90 -3.32 0.19
C VAL A 150 2.51 -2.73 0.45
N ASP A 151 1.52 -3.61 0.50
CA ASP A 151 0.10 -3.22 0.52
C ASP A 151 -0.53 -3.58 1.87
N ASP A 152 -1.00 -2.59 2.58
CA ASP A 152 -1.64 -2.70 3.91
C ASP A 152 -0.83 -3.62 4.86
N THR A 153 0.14 -3.02 5.53
CA THR A 153 1.05 -3.76 6.44
C THR A 153 0.41 -4.20 7.75
N ALA A 154 -0.70 -3.62 8.16
CA ALA A 154 -1.40 -3.96 9.40
C ALA A 154 -2.88 -4.21 9.13
N LYS A 155 -3.42 -5.21 9.78
CA LYS A 155 -4.85 -5.59 9.68
C LYS A 155 -5.76 -4.52 10.30
N ASN A 156 -5.30 -3.90 11.37
CA ASN A 156 -6.08 -2.92 12.14
C ASN A 156 -5.16 -2.03 12.98
N MET A 157 -5.76 -1.05 13.67
CA MET A 157 -5.04 -0.08 14.48
C MET A 157 -4.30 -0.72 15.67
N LEU A 158 -4.89 -1.74 16.31
CA LEU A 158 -4.25 -2.42 17.46
C LEU A 158 -2.93 -3.08 17.02
N GLU A 159 -2.94 -3.76 15.88
CA GLU A 159 -1.73 -4.34 15.31
C GLU A 159 -0.73 -3.26 14.94
N ALA A 160 -1.19 -2.21 14.26
CA ALA A 160 -0.33 -1.11 13.80
C ALA A 160 0.37 -0.37 14.95
N THR A 161 -0.18 -0.41 16.18
CA THR A 161 0.41 0.22 17.36
C THR A 161 1.21 -0.73 18.24
N SER A 162 1.26 -2.02 17.88
CA SER A 162 1.96 -3.05 18.66
C SER A 162 3.48 -2.92 18.50
N ALA A 163 4.21 -2.86 19.61
CA ALA A 163 5.67 -2.82 19.61
C ALA A 163 6.29 -4.10 19.02
N ALA A 164 5.65 -5.26 19.26
CA ALA A 164 6.08 -6.53 18.68
C ALA A 164 5.95 -6.49 17.16
N TYR A 165 4.84 -5.96 16.66
CA TYR A 165 4.60 -5.84 15.22
C TYR A 165 5.55 -4.82 14.58
N SER A 166 5.84 -3.73 15.25
CA SER A 166 6.82 -2.74 14.76
C SER A 166 8.21 -3.38 14.58
N ARG A 167 8.65 -4.22 15.52
CA ARG A 167 9.91 -4.97 15.39
C ARG A 167 9.87 -5.93 14.19
N GLN A 168 8.74 -6.60 13.99
CA GLN A 168 8.56 -7.51 12.84
C GLN A 168 8.64 -6.74 11.51
N LEU A 169 8.02 -5.57 11.44
CA LEU A 169 8.10 -4.69 10.27
C LEU A 169 9.54 -4.22 10.01
N GLN A 170 10.30 -3.93 11.06
CA GLN A 170 11.71 -3.54 10.92
C GLN A 170 12.53 -4.71 10.34
N VAL A 171 12.34 -5.92 10.86
CA VAL A 171 13.02 -7.12 10.34
C VAL A 171 12.65 -7.34 8.86
N PHE A 172 11.37 -7.22 8.52
CA PHE A 172 10.89 -7.35 7.13
C PHE A 172 11.56 -6.30 6.23
N LYS A 173 11.60 -5.04 6.67
CA LYS A 173 12.25 -3.95 5.94
C LYS A 173 13.71 -4.28 5.63
N GLU A 174 14.47 -4.68 6.64
CA GLU A 174 15.92 -4.87 6.51
C GLU A 174 16.27 -6.17 5.79
N SER A 175 15.68 -7.28 6.20
CA SER A 175 16.08 -8.61 5.73
C SER A 175 15.41 -9.01 4.42
N VAL A 176 14.16 -8.58 4.19
CA VAL A 176 13.42 -8.95 2.99
C VAL A 176 13.51 -7.85 1.94
N LEU A 177 13.12 -6.62 2.27
CA LEU A 177 13.07 -5.57 1.26
C LEU A 177 14.48 -5.09 0.87
N LEU A 178 15.23 -4.53 1.82
CA LEU A 178 16.53 -3.92 1.49
C LEU A 178 17.58 -4.97 1.12
N GLY A 179 17.50 -6.16 1.71
CA GLY A 179 18.43 -7.25 1.43
C GLY A 179 18.24 -7.92 0.07
N ARG A 180 17.12 -7.69 -0.63
CA ARG A 180 16.79 -8.40 -1.89
C ARG A 180 16.42 -7.47 -3.04
N LEU A 181 16.49 -6.17 -2.83
CA LEU A 181 16.27 -5.19 -3.90
C LEU A 181 17.38 -5.28 -4.94
N GLU A 182 17.01 -5.50 -6.18
CA GLU A 182 17.92 -5.57 -7.32
C GLU A 182 17.47 -4.60 -8.41
N GLY A 183 18.26 -4.46 -9.44
CA GLY A 183 17.88 -3.64 -10.59
C GLY A 183 17.47 -2.22 -10.22
N ARG A 184 16.22 -1.89 -10.44
CA ARG A 184 15.67 -0.52 -10.25
C ARG A 184 15.50 -0.13 -8.79
N ARG A 185 15.40 -1.08 -7.88
CA ARG A 185 15.34 -0.85 -6.43
C ARG A 185 14.22 0.09 -5.99
N LYS A 186 13.00 -0.17 -6.43
CA LYS A 186 11.83 0.66 -6.07
C LYS A 186 11.01 0.01 -4.97
N ILE A 187 10.55 0.80 -4.01
CA ILE A 187 9.60 0.34 -2.98
C ILE A 187 8.37 1.25 -3.03
N LEU A 188 7.22 0.67 -3.33
CA LEU A 188 5.94 1.35 -3.30
C LEU A 188 5.16 0.87 -2.07
N ASN A 189 5.06 1.72 -1.08
CA ASN A 189 4.23 1.47 0.11
C ASN A 189 2.83 2.00 -0.16
N VAL A 190 1.82 1.13 -0.06
CA VAL A 190 0.41 1.49 -0.30
C VAL A 190 -0.38 1.09 0.95
N GLY A 191 -1.16 1.97 1.50
CA GLY A 191 -1.93 1.61 2.69
C GLY A 191 -2.71 2.76 3.27
N THR A 192 -3.30 2.49 4.43
CA THR A 192 -3.95 3.50 5.26
C THR A 192 -2.99 3.87 6.39
N ARG A 193 -2.80 5.16 6.62
CA ARG A 193 -2.05 5.61 7.80
C ARG A 193 -2.90 5.41 9.04
N TRP A 194 -2.36 4.69 10.00
CA TRP A 194 -3.02 4.42 11.27
C TRP A 194 -2.52 5.33 12.39
N THR A 195 -1.21 5.59 12.41
CA THR A 195 -0.55 6.36 13.47
C THR A 195 0.63 7.15 12.90
N VAL A 196 1.22 8.00 13.72
CA VAL A 196 2.44 8.74 13.37
C VAL A 196 3.68 7.82 13.36
N ASN A 197 3.58 6.64 13.97
CA ASN A 197 4.69 5.69 14.09
C ASN A 197 4.40 4.38 13.34
N ASP A 198 3.60 4.44 12.27
CA ASP A 198 3.29 3.26 11.45
C ASP A 198 4.36 2.97 10.39
N TRP A 199 4.09 1.99 9.53
CA TRP A 199 4.99 1.55 8.47
C TRP A 199 5.54 2.70 7.61
N PHE A 200 4.70 3.68 7.29
CA PHE A 200 5.11 4.81 6.46
C PHE A 200 6.22 5.64 7.12
N SER A 201 6.21 5.72 8.45
CA SER A 201 7.20 6.51 9.22
C SER A 201 8.56 5.83 9.28
N MET A 202 8.65 4.53 8.94
CA MET A 202 9.92 3.83 8.82
C MET A 202 10.72 4.27 7.59
N TRP A 203 10.13 5.11 6.73
CA TRP A 203 10.73 5.58 5.48
C TRP A 203 10.74 7.11 5.46
N PRO A 204 11.61 7.76 6.26
CA PRO A 204 11.59 9.22 6.42
C PRO A 204 11.91 9.97 5.12
N ASP A 205 12.70 9.37 4.23
CA ASP A 205 13.09 9.99 2.96
C ASP A 205 12.17 9.61 1.80
N ALA A 206 11.10 8.87 2.05
CA ALA A 206 10.15 8.47 1.01
C ALA A 206 9.39 9.69 0.46
N ASP A 207 9.13 9.67 -0.84
CA ASP A 207 8.26 10.66 -1.49
C ASP A 207 6.81 10.41 -1.01
N PRO A 208 6.18 11.35 -0.33
CA PRO A 208 4.83 11.12 0.19
C PRO A 208 3.76 11.50 -0.84
N TYR A 209 2.75 10.67 -0.96
CA TYR A 209 1.50 11.00 -1.66
C TYR A 209 0.33 10.61 -0.75
N VAL A 210 -0.38 11.62 -0.26
CA VAL A 210 -1.44 11.43 0.73
C VAL A 210 -2.77 11.88 0.14
N LEU A 211 -3.73 10.96 0.03
CA LEU A 211 -5.14 11.28 -0.22
C LEU A 211 -5.83 11.40 1.15
N PRO A 212 -6.31 12.61 1.52
CA PRO A 212 -6.96 12.78 2.81
C PRO A 212 -8.25 11.98 2.89
N UNK A 213 -8.57 11.51 3.83
CA UNK A 213 -9.70 10.83 4.07
C UNK A 213 -10.78 11.78 3.93
N UNK A 214 -11.35 11.72 3.21
CA UNK A 214 -12.38 12.49 3.10
C UNK A 214 -13.22 12.15 4.14
N UNK A 215 -13.12 12.57 4.89
CA UNK A 215 -13.95 12.44 5.89
C UNK A 215 -15.22 12.59 5.31
N UNK A 216 -15.56 12.06 5.21
CA UNK A 216 -16.83 12.09 4.79
C UNK A 216 -17.58 13.08 5.54
N GLY A 217 -17.62 14.15 5.28
CA GLY A 217 -18.46 15.19 5.81
C GLY A 217 -17.87 15.96 7.05
N VAL A 218 -16.65 15.71 7.44
CA VAL A 218 -16.00 16.59 8.43
C VAL A 218 -15.27 17.70 7.68
N GLN A 219 -15.94 18.82 7.47
CA GLN A 219 -15.32 20.04 7.00
C GLN A 219 -14.37 20.53 8.11
N GLY A 220 -13.09 20.68 7.78
CA GLY A 220 -12.17 21.39 8.67
C GLY A 220 -10.88 20.72 9.08
N VAL A 221 -10.51 19.56 8.52
CA VAL A 221 -9.12 19.09 8.72
C VAL A 221 -8.27 19.67 7.58
N ARG A 222 -7.64 20.81 7.82
CA ARG A 222 -6.57 21.28 6.95
C ARG A 222 -5.44 20.25 6.95
N ALA A 223 -5.03 19.83 5.78
CA ALA A 223 -3.79 19.09 5.62
C ALA A 223 -2.67 19.93 6.27
N VAL A 224 -2.04 19.37 7.28
CA VAL A 224 -0.84 20.00 7.86
C VAL A 224 0.20 20.00 6.72
N GLY A 225 0.61 21.18 6.36
CA GLY A 225 1.48 21.42 5.23
C GLY A 225 2.81 20.66 5.30
N SER A 226 3.43 20.61 4.17
CA SER A 226 4.76 20.04 3.94
C SER A 226 5.69 20.20 5.14
N PHE A 227 6.16 19.08 5.67
CA PHE A 227 7.31 19.10 6.59
C PHE A 227 8.50 19.67 5.82
N GLY A 228 8.84 20.92 6.09
CA GLY A 228 10.07 21.50 5.61
C GLY A 228 11.26 20.69 6.11
N ARG A 229 12.27 20.53 5.28
CA ARG A 229 13.55 19.95 5.70
C ARG A 229 14.07 20.76 6.89
N PRO A 230 14.50 20.11 7.99
CA PRO A 230 15.22 20.86 9.01
C PRO A 230 16.53 21.36 8.40
N SER A 231 16.77 22.66 8.48
CA SER A 231 18.04 23.26 8.10
C SER A 231 19.14 22.71 9.03
N GLN A 232 20.21 22.21 8.45
CA GLN A 232 21.43 21.87 9.18
C GLN A 232 22.12 23.17 9.64
N ASP A 233 21.62 23.75 10.73
CA ASP A 233 22.43 24.71 11.49
C ASP A 233 21.74 24.95 12.83
N SER A 234 22.26 24.26 13.82
CA SER A 234 22.42 24.76 15.20
C SER A 234 22.66 23.60 16.16
N GLN A 235 23.93 23.21 16.24
CA GLN A 235 24.42 22.57 17.44
C GLN A 235 24.68 23.69 18.45
N ARG A 236 23.80 23.85 19.42
CA ARG A 236 24.16 24.31 20.78
C ARG A 236 22.92 24.15 21.68
N GLY A 237 23.15 23.43 22.76
CA GLY A 237 22.42 23.10 23.95
C GLY A 237 21.14 23.84 24.31
N ASN A 238 20.15 23.11 24.68
CA ASN A 238 19.60 23.18 26.04
C ASN A 238 18.47 22.17 26.27
N GLU A 239 18.31 21.91 27.54
CA GLU A 239 17.52 20.93 28.25
C GLU A 239 16.06 20.75 27.79
N MET A 240 15.59 19.55 28.15
CA MET A 240 14.25 19.02 28.01
C MET A 240 13.17 19.94 28.60
N ASP A 241 12.13 20.12 27.81
CA ASP A 241 10.81 20.41 28.40
C ASP A 241 9.77 19.55 27.64
N GLY A 242 9.12 18.68 28.43
CA GLY A 242 8.14 17.71 27.88
C GLY A 242 6.83 18.40 27.56
N GLN A 243 6.66 18.80 26.32
CA GLN A 243 5.34 19.29 25.89
C GLN A 243 4.42 18.13 25.51
N ARG A 244 3.49 17.89 26.40
CA ARG A 244 2.36 17.00 26.24
C ARG A 244 1.39 17.61 25.22
N LEU A 245 1.31 17.03 24.04
CA LEU A 245 0.30 17.43 23.05
C LEU A 245 -1.08 17.01 23.55
N VAL A 246 -1.82 17.98 24.06
CA VAL A 246 -3.22 17.80 24.45
C VAL A 246 -4.10 18.07 23.22
N PHE A 247 -4.78 17.05 22.74
CA PHE A 247 -5.80 17.25 21.72
C PHE A 247 -7.05 17.86 22.35
N HIS A 248 -7.32 19.11 22.08
CA HIS A 248 -8.61 19.73 22.42
C HIS A 248 -9.64 19.31 21.37
N VAL A 249 -10.55 18.44 21.75
CA VAL A 249 -11.78 18.18 20.99
C VAL A 249 -12.80 19.24 21.41
N ALA A 250 -13.00 20.22 20.58
CA ALA A 250 -14.00 21.26 20.83
C ALA A 250 -15.42 20.71 20.63
N GLY A 251 -16.20 20.72 21.69
CA GLY A 251 -17.63 20.86 21.64
C GLY A 251 -18.51 19.63 21.49
N ARG A 252 -18.78 18.95 22.61
CA ARG A 252 -20.09 18.34 22.82
C ARG A 252 -20.53 18.62 24.24
N ARG A 253 -21.69 19.28 24.41
CA ARG A 253 -22.36 19.43 25.71
C ARG A 253 -22.78 18.04 26.21
N PRO A 254 -22.64 17.76 27.51
CA PRO A 254 -23.09 16.50 28.08
C PRO A 254 -24.62 16.42 28.10
N LEU A 255 -25.14 15.31 27.58
CA LEU A 255 -26.57 14.98 27.73
C LEU A 255 -26.84 14.63 29.21
N ARG A 256 -27.88 15.25 29.82
CA ARG A 256 -28.34 14.94 31.16
C ARG A 256 -28.83 13.49 31.24
N PRO A 257 -28.51 12.72 32.32
CA PRO A 257 -29.03 11.38 32.49
C PRO A 257 -30.52 11.42 32.88
N ALA A 258 -31.37 10.67 32.17
CA ALA A 258 -32.75 10.45 32.52
C ALA A 258 -32.81 9.40 33.63
N UNK A 259 -33.53 9.48 34.71
CA UNK A 259 -33.63 8.64 35.77
C UNK A 259 -34.63 7.59 35.46
N UNK A 260 -34.35 6.79 35.48
CA UNK A 260 -35.22 5.81 35.36
C UNK A 260 -35.55 5.31 36.67
N UNK A 261 -36.44 5.43 36.96
CA UNK A 261 -36.89 4.91 38.10
C UNK A 261 -37.14 3.50 37.89
N UNK A 262 -36.61 2.91 38.28
CA UNK A 262 -36.86 1.60 38.27
C UNK A 262 -37.89 1.22 39.24
N SER A 263 -38.92 0.71 39.03
CA SER A 263 -39.93 0.11 39.90
C SER A 263 -39.60 -1.38 40.14
N VAL A 264 -39.26 -1.69 41.37
CA VAL A 264 -39.04 -3.09 41.82
C VAL A 264 -40.42 -3.75 42.08
N ARG A 265 -40.86 -4.63 41.17
CA ARG A 265 -41.98 -5.52 41.48
C ARG A 265 -41.44 -6.82 42.12
N ARG A 266 -41.67 -6.99 43.40
CA ARG A 266 -41.53 -8.28 44.10
C ARG A 266 -42.62 -9.25 43.61
N ARG A 267 -42.23 -10.35 43.00
CA ARG A 267 -43.15 -11.50 42.79
C ARG A 267 -43.06 -12.39 44.02
N ARG A 268 -44.21 -12.62 44.68
CA ARG A 268 -44.40 -13.63 45.71
C ARG A 268 -44.52 -15.00 44.98
N ARG A 269 -43.89 -16.03 45.54
CA ARG A 269 -44.14 -17.43 45.17
C ARG A 269 -45.38 -17.94 45.92
N PRO A 270 -46.27 -18.72 45.30
CA PRO A 270 -47.27 -19.48 46.07
C PRO A 270 -46.70 -20.83 46.52
N SER A 271 -47.25 -21.28 47.65
CA SER A 271 -46.98 -22.54 48.31
C SER A 271 -47.30 -23.76 47.44
#